data_112fdceeb796ecfb6f76f3c3064346b3
#
_entry.id   112fdceeb796ecfb6f76f3c3064346b3
#
_cell.length_a   1.000
_cell.length_b   1.000
_cell.length_c   1.000
_cell.angle_alpha   90.00
_cell.angle_beta   90.00
_cell.angle_gamma   90.00
#
_symmetry.space_group_name_H-M   'P 1'
#
loop_
_entity.id
_entity.type
_entity.pdbx_description
1 polymer ?
#
loop_
_entity_poly.entity_id
_entity_poly.type
_entity_poly.pdbx_seq_one_letter_code
_entity_poly.pdbx_strand_id
1 'polypeptide(L)'
;DSRMQPMIQKGFEYLGKQAAEEYKSMKEAEKKGAVGLRPSEQVLRYLYICALDGKAPVDEKVNRYFIDKLSGEGKELTIYGKALGAIILQQAGKVAEARLFMQSLMEYSVVTDEMGRYFDTPKARYSWFSYKIPTDVASMEAIQRITKDTKAIDEMKRWLLKQKQTQTWETPIATADAVYALMAT
;
A
#
# COMPACT_ATOMS: atom_id res chain seq x y z
N ASP A 1 -4.10 -1.04 24.79
CA ASP A 1 -4.45 -2.15 25.68
C ASP A 1 -3.30 -3.17 25.66
N SER A 2 -2.70 -3.45 26.83
CA SER A 2 -1.56 -4.37 26.96
C SER A 2 -1.83 -5.79 26.43
N ARG A 3 -3.10 -6.20 26.38
CA ARG A 3 -3.53 -7.49 25.81
C ARG A 3 -3.40 -7.57 24.28
N MET A 4 -3.40 -6.46 23.60
CA MET A 4 -3.25 -6.41 22.13
C MET A 4 -1.81 -6.60 21.69
N GLN A 5 -0.84 -6.19 22.48
CA GLN A 5 0.59 -6.25 22.11
C GLN A 5 1.06 -7.67 21.74
N PRO A 6 0.75 -8.73 22.52
CA PRO A 6 1.13 -10.08 22.13
C PRO A 6 0.46 -10.57 20.85
N MET A 7 -0.77 -10.14 20.57
CA MET A 7 -1.47 -10.48 19.33
C MET A 7 -0.83 -9.79 18.12
N ILE A 8 -0.52 -8.50 18.24
CA ILE A 8 0.18 -7.72 17.21
C ILE A 8 1.54 -8.37 16.92
N GLN A 9 2.29 -8.69 17.96
CA GLN A 9 3.60 -9.32 17.80
C GLN A 9 3.52 -10.67 17.09
N LYS A 10 2.61 -11.55 17.50
CA LYS A 10 2.38 -12.86 16.84
C LYS A 10 1.94 -12.69 15.39
N GLY A 11 1.06 -11.73 15.11
CA GLY A 11 0.64 -11.40 13.75
C GLY A 11 1.80 -10.94 12.88
N PHE A 12 2.65 -10.07 13.41
CA PHE A 12 3.84 -9.58 12.72
C PHE A 12 4.85 -10.72 12.42
N GLU A 13 5.11 -11.58 13.39
CA GLU A 13 5.98 -12.76 13.21
C GLU A 13 5.40 -13.75 12.17
N TYR A 14 4.09 -13.94 12.17
CA TYR A 14 3.41 -14.76 11.17
C TYR A 14 3.61 -14.18 9.76
N LEU A 15 3.38 -12.88 9.57
CA LEU A 15 3.60 -12.22 8.29
C LEU A 15 5.06 -12.32 7.83
N GLY A 16 6.03 -12.18 8.75
CA GLY A 16 7.43 -12.37 8.45
C GLY A 16 7.78 -13.79 7.99
N LYS A 17 7.15 -14.81 8.58
CA LYS A 17 7.29 -16.21 8.12
C LYS A 17 6.73 -16.41 6.72
N GLN A 18 5.55 -15.85 6.43
CA GLN A 18 4.96 -15.91 5.10
C GLN A 18 5.85 -15.21 4.06
N ALA A 19 6.43 -14.06 4.40
CA ALA A 19 7.40 -13.40 3.53
C ALA A 19 8.64 -14.28 3.27
N ALA A 20 9.16 -14.97 4.27
CA ALA A 20 10.29 -15.88 4.11
C ALA A 20 9.95 -17.10 3.22
N GLU A 21 8.74 -17.62 3.29
CA GLU A 21 8.25 -18.71 2.43
C GLU A 21 8.13 -18.23 0.97
N GLU A 22 7.53 -17.06 0.75
CA GLU A 22 7.42 -16.47 -0.59
C GLU A 22 8.82 -16.18 -1.18
N TYR A 23 9.75 -15.65 -0.37
CA TYR A 23 11.15 -15.46 -0.77
C TYR A 23 11.77 -16.76 -1.30
N LYS A 24 11.63 -17.88 -0.59
CA LYS A 24 12.16 -19.17 -1.02
C LYS A 24 11.56 -19.60 -2.35
N SER A 25 10.24 -19.51 -2.47
CA SER A 25 9.50 -19.85 -3.69
C SER A 25 9.96 -19.00 -4.88
N MET A 26 10.10 -17.69 -4.69
CA MET A 26 10.56 -16.80 -5.75
C MET A 26 12.01 -17.07 -6.15
N LYS A 27 12.90 -17.36 -5.18
CA LYS A 27 14.28 -17.75 -5.46
C LYS A 27 14.40 -19.04 -6.25
N GLU A 28 13.53 -20.00 -6.00
CA GLU A 28 13.46 -21.24 -6.76
C GLU A 28 12.94 -21.00 -8.19
N ALA A 29 11.92 -20.16 -8.33
CA ALA A 29 11.40 -19.78 -9.63
C ALA A 29 12.45 -19.03 -10.47
N GLU A 30 13.23 -18.13 -9.87
CA GLU A 30 14.35 -17.44 -10.53
C GLU A 30 15.42 -18.43 -11.04
N LYS A 31 15.75 -19.43 -10.24
CA LYS A 31 16.69 -20.50 -10.67
C LYS A 31 16.19 -21.27 -11.88
N LYS A 32 14.88 -21.34 -12.06
CA LYS A 32 14.20 -21.97 -13.21
C LYS A 32 13.98 -21.00 -14.38
N GLY A 33 14.51 -19.77 -14.29
CA GLY A 33 14.43 -18.77 -15.37
C GLY A 33 13.18 -17.87 -15.31
N ALA A 34 12.42 -17.88 -14.22
CA ALA A 34 11.29 -16.95 -14.08
C ALA A 34 11.79 -15.51 -13.95
N VAL A 35 11.17 -14.60 -14.70
CA VAL A 35 11.42 -13.15 -14.70
C VAL A 35 10.16 -12.39 -14.32
N GLY A 36 10.27 -11.09 -13.98
CA GLY A 36 9.12 -10.26 -13.65
C GLY A 36 8.43 -10.64 -12.33
N LEU A 37 9.12 -11.34 -11.44
CA LEU A 37 8.58 -11.73 -10.14
C LEU A 37 8.50 -10.52 -9.21
N ARG A 38 7.35 -10.35 -8.57
CA ARG A 38 7.05 -9.23 -7.67
C ARG A 38 6.46 -9.72 -6.36
N PRO A 39 6.62 -8.95 -5.27
CA PRO A 39 6.02 -9.28 -3.98
C PRO A 39 4.49 -9.40 -4.08
N SER A 40 3.93 -10.38 -3.40
CA SER A 40 2.49 -10.46 -3.20
C SER A 40 1.98 -9.27 -2.38
N GLU A 41 0.67 -9.04 -2.41
CA GLU A 41 0.05 -7.99 -1.59
C GLU A 41 0.26 -8.24 -0.09
N GLN A 42 0.28 -9.49 0.34
CA GLN A 42 0.54 -9.85 1.73
C GLN A 42 1.97 -9.45 2.15
N VAL A 43 2.96 -9.69 1.30
CA VAL A 43 4.34 -9.24 1.53
C VAL A 43 4.43 -7.72 1.50
N LEU A 44 3.74 -7.04 0.58
CA LEU A 44 3.68 -5.58 0.56
C LEU A 44 3.13 -5.01 1.87
N ARG A 45 2.08 -5.59 2.42
CA ARG A 45 1.53 -5.17 3.73
C ARG A 45 2.53 -5.40 4.87
N TYR A 46 3.25 -6.50 4.86
CA TYR A 46 4.30 -6.76 5.84
C TYR A 46 5.42 -5.71 5.76
N LEU A 47 5.94 -5.44 4.56
CA LEU A 47 6.96 -4.42 4.34
C LEU A 47 6.48 -3.02 4.72
N TYR A 48 5.21 -2.72 4.45
CA TYR A 48 4.58 -1.47 4.82
C TYR A 48 4.51 -1.29 6.35
N ILE A 49 4.14 -2.33 7.10
CA ILE A 49 4.17 -2.30 8.57
C ILE A 49 5.59 -2.02 9.08
N CYS A 50 6.61 -2.69 8.50
CA CYS A 50 8.00 -2.42 8.84
C CYS A 50 8.37 -0.96 8.57
N ALA A 51 7.94 -0.41 7.43
CA ALA A 51 8.23 0.97 7.04
C ALA A 51 7.55 2.01 7.94
N LEU A 52 6.33 1.75 8.40
CA LEU A 52 5.57 2.70 9.24
C LEU A 52 6.05 2.74 10.68
N ASP A 53 6.20 1.58 11.28
CA ASP A 53 6.48 1.45 12.71
C ASP A 53 7.97 1.50 13.04
N GLY A 54 8.83 1.53 12.01
CA GLY A 54 10.28 1.40 12.20
C GLY A 54 10.68 0.07 12.85
N LYS A 55 9.78 -0.93 12.79
CA LYS A 55 10.06 -2.27 13.31
C LYS A 55 11.12 -2.95 12.48
N ALA A 56 12.11 -3.52 13.17
CA ALA A 56 13.06 -4.40 12.49
C ALA A 56 12.32 -5.56 11.82
N PRO A 57 12.62 -5.87 10.54
CA PRO A 57 12.03 -7.01 9.87
C PRO A 57 12.44 -8.32 10.57
N VAL A 58 11.60 -9.35 10.45
CA VAL A 58 11.91 -10.69 10.99
C VAL A 58 13.19 -11.26 10.36
N ASP A 59 13.42 -10.94 9.08
CA ASP A 59 14.62 -11.31 8.32
C ASP A 59 15.01 -10.17 7.38
N GLU A 60 16.15 -9.52 7.65
CA GLU A 60 16.63 -8.40 6.84
C GLU A 60 17.00 -8.79 5.40
N LYS A 61 17.50 -9.99 5.18
CA LYS A 61 17.84 -10.48 3.84
C LYS A 61 16.58 -10.61 2.99
N VAL A 62 15.53 -11.19 3.56
CA VAL A 62 14.21 -11.32 2.92
C VAL A 62 13.63 -9.94 2.62
N ASN A 63 13.68 -9.04 3.58
CA ASN A 63 13.18 -7.67 3.44
C ASN A 63 13.90 -6.92 2.30
N ARG A 64 15.23 -6.96 2.29
CA ARG A 64 16.05 -6.32 1.24
C ARG A 64 15.74 -6.88 -0.15
N TYR A 65 15.62 -8.19 -0.28
CA TYR A 65 15.25 -8.82 -1.54
C TYR A 65 13.92 -8.30 -2.09
N PHE A 66 12.89 -8.20 -1.27
CA PHE A 66 11.60 -7.71 -1.72
C PHE A 66 11.61 -6.21 -2.05
N ILE A 67 12.34 -5.40 -1.31
CA ILE A 67 12.53 -3.98 -1.64
C ILE A 67 13.22 -3.82 -3.00
N ASP A 68 14.23 -4.64 -3.30
CA ASP A 68 14.92 -4.61 -4.59
C ASP A 68 14.01 -5.08 -5.73
N LYS A 69 13.20 -6.11 -5.51
CA LYS A 69 12.18 -6.57 -6.47
C LYS A 69 11.14 -5.49 -6.72
N LEU A 70 10.67 -4.83 -5.67
CA LEU A 70 9.71 -3.74 -5.77
C LEU A 70 10.25 -2.57 -6.62
N SER A 71 11.51 -2.20 -6.46
CA SER A 71 12.17 -1.19 -7.28
C SER A 71 12.18 -1.51 -8.77
N GLY A 72 12.41 -2.78 -9.13
CA GLY A 72 12.54 -3.21 -10.53
C GLY A 72 11.19 -3.44 -11.23
N GLU A 73 10.22 -3.98 -10.55
CA GLU A 73 9.01 -4.57 -11.15
C GLU A 73 7.71 -3.86 -10.76
N GLY A 74 7.79 -2.66 -10.19
CA GLY A 74 6.63 -1.96 -9.63
C GLY A 74 5.60 -1.46 -10.65
N LYS A 75 5.90 -1.45 -11.96
CA LYS A 75 5.01 -0.93 -13.00
C LYS A 75 3.67 -1.68 -13.07
N GLU A 76 3.67 -2.96 -12.79
CA GLU A 76 2.50 -3.86 -12.91
C GLU A 76 1.67 -3.96 -11.62
N LEU A 77 2.03 -3.22 -10.58
CA LEU A 77 1.25 -3.21 -9.34
C LEU A 77 -0.10 -2.50 -9.51
N THR A 78 -1.08 -2.92 -8.70
CA THR A 78 -2.32 -2.17 -8.52
C THR A 78 -2.02 -0.78 -7.95
N ILE A 79 -2.97 0.14 -8.02
CA ILE A 79 -2.81 1.47 -7.40
C ILE A 79 -2.57 1.35 -5.90
N TYR A 80 -3.29 0.46 -5.22
CA TYR A 80 -3.05 0.14 -3.82
C TYR A 80 -1.60 -0.33 -3.59
N GLY A 81 -1.13 -1.29 -4.40
CA GLY A 81 0.25 -1.78 -4.32
C GLY A 81 1.29 -0.69 -4.60
N LYS A 82 1.02 0.23 -5.52
CA LYS A 82 1.90 1.38 -5.80
C LYS A 82 1.96 2.36 -4.64
N ALA A 83 0.84 2.62 -3.98
CA ALA A 83 0.79 3.49 -2.82
C ALA A 83 1.63 2.93 -1.65
N LEU A 84 1.43 1.65 -1.31
CA LEU A 84 2.26 0.97 -0.29
C LEU A 84 3.73 0.93 -0.72
N GLY A 85 3.98 0.57 -1.99
CA GLY A 85 5.33 0.49 -2.56
C GLY A 85 6.08 1.82 -2.50
N ALA A 86 5.41 2.93 -2.77
CA ALA A 86 6.01 4.26 -2.67
C ALA A 86 6.46 4.57 -1.24
N ILE A 87 5.64 4.25 -0.23
CA ILE A 87 5.99 4.45 1.18
C ILE A 87 7.17 3.55 1.58
N ILE A 88 7.15 2.28 1.19
CA ILE A 88 8.22 1.31 1.46
C ILE A 88 9.55 1.80 0.85
N LEU A 89 9.53 2.20 -0.42
CA LEU A 89 10.71 2.68 -1.14
C LEU A 89 11.24 3.99 -0.55
N GLN A 90 10.37 4.92 -0.19
CA GLN A 90 10.74 6.17 0.47
C GLN A 90 11.47 5.89 1.80
N GLN A 91 10.94 4.99 2.61
CA GLN A 91 11.54 4.62 3.90
C GLN A 91 12.87 3.86 3.73
N ALA A 92 13.00 3.09 2.64
CA ALA A 92 14.25 2.40 2.28
C ALA A 92 15.30 3.32 1.64
N GLY A 93 15.04 4.63 1.55
CA GLY A 93 15.95 5.61 0.92
C GLY A 93 15.95 5.61 -0.60
N LYS A 94 15.08 4.82 -1.25
CA LYS A 94 14.92 4.75 -2.70
C LYS A 94 13.95 5.84 -3.19
N VAL A 95 14.33 7.10 -2.97
CA VAL A 95 13.47 8.28 -3.16
C VAL A 95 13.05 8.48 -4.62
N ALA A 96 13.95 8.20 -5.56
CA ALA A 96 13.64 8.36 -7.00
C ALA A 96 12.54 7.39 -7.44
N GLU A 97 12.67 6.14 -7.04
CA GLU A 97 11.69 5.08 -7.34
C GLU A 97 10.35 5.33 -6.64
N ALA A 98 10.38 5.81 -5.39
CA ALA A 98 9.17 6.21 -4.68
C ALA A 98 8.41 7.32 -5.43
N ARG A 99 9.11 8.31 -5.96
CA ARG A 99 8.52 9.38 -6.78
C ARG A 99 7.93 8.87 -8.08
N LEU A 100 8.58 7.92 -8.75
CA LEU A 100 8.05 7.29 -9.96
C LEU A 100 6.73 6.53 -9.67
N PHE A 101 6.66 5.86 -8.52
CA PHE A 101 5.42 5.21 -8.08
C PHE A 101 4.31 6.23 -7.82
N MET A 102 4.64 7.35 -7.16
CA MET A 102 3.69 8.44 -6.93
C MET A 102 3.20 9.06 -8.23
N GLN A 103 4.10 9.32 -9.18
CA GLN A 103 3.71 9.83 -10.51
C GLN A 103 2.76 8.86 -11.20
N SER A 104 3.13 7.58 -11.29
CA SER A 104 2.30 6.54 -11.90
C SER A 104 0.95 6.38 -11.21
N LEU A 105 0.88 6.52 -9.88
CA LEU A 105 -0.35 6.49 -9.13
C LEU A 105 -1.25 7.69 -9.49
N MET A 106 -0.69 8.89 -9.51
CA MET A 106 -1.45 10.12 -9.78
C MET A 106 -1.99 10.19 -11.22
N GLU A 107 -1.31 9.59 -12.20
CA GLU A 107 -1.77 9.46 -13.58
C GLU A 107 -3.09 8.70 -13.72
N TYR A 108 -3.41 7.81 -12.79
CA TYR A 108 -4.69 7.09 -12.77
C TYR A 108 -5.79 7.81 -11.99
N SER A 109 -5.50 8.94 -11.35
CA SER A 109 -6.49 9.69 -10.61
C SER A 109 -7.35 10.56 -11.52
N VAL A 110 -8.63 10.65 -11.20
CA VAL A 110 -9.60 11.54 -11.84
C VAL A 110 -9.99 12.61 -10.84
N VAL A 111 -10.15 13.84 -11.32
CA VAL A 111 -10.60 14.98 -10.50
C VAL A 111 -11.85 15.58 -11.12
N THR A 112 -12.89 15.74 -10.31
CA THR A 112 -14.09 16.51 -10.69
C THR A 112 -14.45 17.47 -9.57
N ASP A 113 -15.10 18.59 -9.93
CA ASP A 113 -15.53 19.58 -8.93
C ASP A 113 -16.53 19.00 -7.94
N GLU A 114 -17.37 18.09 -8.41
CA GLU A 114 -18.39 17.46 -7.59
C GLU A 114 -17.83 16.39 -6.68
N MET A 115 -17.03 15.45 -7.22
CA MET A 115 -16.60 14.27 -6.49
C MET A 115 -15.26 14.44 -5.78
N GLY A 116 -14.45 15.43 -6.19
CA GLY A 116 -13.06 15.54 -5.76
C GLY A 116 -12.17 14.59 -6.56
N ARG A 117 -11.12 14.08 -5.94
CA ARG A 117 -10.14 13.17 -6.55
C ARG A 117 -10.41 11.72 -6.16
N TYR A 118 -10.36 10.82 -7.13
CA TYR A 118 -10.58 9.39 -6.92
C TYR A 118 -9.97 8.57 -8.05
N PHE A 119 -10.03 7.23 -7.92
CA PHE A 119 -9.56 6.30 -8.95
C PHE A 119 -10.76 5.59 -9.57
N ASP A 120 -11.00 5.86 -10.86
CA ASP A 120 -12.04 5.18 -11.65
C ASP A 120 -11.40 4.27 -12.71
N THR A 121 -10.72 3.23 -12.26
CA THR A 121 -10.02 2.28 -13.12
C THR A 121 -10.05 0.88 -12.54
N PRO A 122 -10.07 -0.16 -13.40
CA PRO A 122 -9.93 -1.54 -12.93
C PRO A 122 -8.66 -1.81 -12.11
N LYS A 123 -7.59 -1.03 -12.31
CA LYS A 123 -6.36 -1.12 -11.51
C LYS A 123 -6.53 -0.67 -10.06
N ALA A 124 -7.61 0.08 -9.74
CA ALA A 124 -7.97 0.44 -8.37
C ALA A 124 -8.75 -0.67 -7.65
N ARG A 125 -9.18 -1.69 -8.39
CA ARG A 125 -9.94 -2.81 -7.86
C ARG A 125 -9.05 -4.02 -7.77
N TYR A 126 -9.06 -4.66 -6.62
CA TYR A 126 -8.33 -5.90 -6.42
C TYR A 126 -9.30 -7.06 -6.38
N SER A 127 -9.19 -7.98 -7.38
CA SER A 127 -9.90 -9.27 -7.36
C SER A 127 -11.43 -9.17 -7.20
N TRP A 128 -12.00 -9.88 -6.28
CA TRP A 128 -13.44 -10.04 -6.03
C TRP A 128 -14.04 -8.94 -5.15
N PHE A 129 -13.21 -8.20 -4.43
CA PHE A 129 -13.63 -7.13 -3.53
C PHE A 129 -13.31 -5.77 -4.15
N SER A 130 -14.23 -4.82 -3.98
CA SER A 130 -13.97 -3.44 -4.31
C SER A 130 -13.01 -2.85 -3.27
N TYR A 131 -11.76 -2.67 -3.62
CA TYR A 131 -10.73 -2.04 -2.77
C TYR A 131 -10.70 -0.52 -2.93
N LYS A 132 -11.86 0.10 -3.22
CA LYS A 132 -11.92 1.55 -3.45
C LYS A 132 -11.43 2.33 -2.24
N ILE A 133 -12.02 2.09 -1.08
CA ILE A 133 -11.68 2.83 0.15
C ILE A 133 -10.24 2.58 0.59
N PRO A 134 -9.75 1.32 0.75
CA PRO A 134 -8.35 1.08 1.05
C PRO A 134 -7.37 1.68 0.04
N THR A 135 -7.71 1.69 -1.24
CA THR A 135 -6.86 2.28 -2.30
C THR A 135 -6.74 3.78 -2.14
N ASP A 136 -7.84 4.48 -1.90
CA ASP A 136 -7.82 5.93 -1.66
C ASP A 136 -7.07 6.27 -0.38
N VAL A 137 -7.33 5.55 0.71
CA VAL A 137 -6.66 5.77 2.00
C VAL A 137 -5.14 5.58 1.89
N ALA A 138 -4.70 4.46 1.29
CA ALA A 138 -3.27 4.22 1.07
C ALA A 138 -2.63 5.30 0.17
N SER A 139 -3.38 5.76 -0.84
CA SER A 139 -2.91 6.82 -1.75
C SER A 139 -2.81 8.17 -1.03
N MET A 140 -3.79 8.53 -0.19
CA MET A 140 -3.75 9.74 0.64
C MET A 140 -2.52 9.72 1.57
N GLU A 141 -2.27 8.60 2.22
CA GLU A 141 -1.11 8.46 3.10
C GLU A 141 0.21 8.57 2.34
N ALA A 142 0.32 7.95 1.16
CA ALA A 142 1.49 8.08 0.32
C ALA A 142 1.72 9.53 -0.14
N ILE A 143 0.66 10.25 -0.55
CA ILE A 143 0.70 11.66 -0.91
C ILE A 143 1.18 12.49 0.28
N GLN A 144 0.60 12.29 1.46
CA GLN A 144 0.97 13.03 2.67
C GLN A 144 2.44 12.85 3.05
N ARG A 145 2.94 11.61 2.96
CA ARG A 145 4.32 11.28 3.39
C ARG A 145 5.38 11.71 2.38
N ILE A 146 5.08 11.67 1.07
CA ILE A 146 6.07 11.81 0.00
C ILE A 146 5.98 13.15 -0.69
N THR A 147 4.81 13.55 -1.17
CA THR A 147 4.64 14.79 -1.95
C THR A 147 4.10 15.97 -1.12
N LYS A 148 3.39 15.68 -0.03
CA LYS A 148 2.74 16.67 0.84
C LYS A 148 1.76 17.59 0.08
N ASP A 149 1.13 17.07 -0.98
CA ASP A 149 0.13 17.79 -1.76
C ASP A 149 -1.20 17.85 -1.01
N THR A 150 -1.37 18.91 -0.22
CA THR A 150 -2.58 19.14 0.59
C THR A 150 -3.83 19.28 -0.27
N LYS A 151 -3.72 19.86 -1.48
CA LYS A 151 -4.84 19.98 -2.39
C LYS A 151 -5.35 18.61 -2.83
N ALA A 152 -4.45 17.72 -3.23
CA ALA A 152 -4.83 16.36 -3.61
C ALA A 152 -5.46 15.61 -2.44
N ILE A 153 -4.93 15.78 -1.23
CA ILE A 153 -5.49 15.18 -0.01
C ILE A 153 -6.92 15.69 0.25
N ASP A 154 -7.17 17.00 0.18
CA ASP A 154 -8.49 17.58 0.40
C ASP A 154 -9.51 17.13 -0.66
N GLU A 155 -9.08 17.00 -1.91
CA GLU A 155 -9.89 16.46 -2.99
C GLU A 155 -10.27 14.99 -2.74
N MET A 156 -9.34 14.17 -2.25
CA MET A 156 -9.60 12.76 -1.92
C MET A 156 -10.48 12.62 -0.67
N LYS A 157 -10.29 13.45 0.36
CA LYS A 157 -11.20 13.51 1.52
C LYS A 157 -12.64 13.82 1.09
N ARG A 158 -12.84 14.72 0.15
CA ARG A 158 -14.16 15.05 -0.40
C ARG A 158 -14.82 13.82 -1.00
N TRP A 159 -14.09 13.06 -1.81
CA TRP A 159 -14.60 11.83 -2.39
C TRP A 159 -14.95 10.80 -1.30
N LEU A 160 -14.06 10.59 -0.33
CA LEU A 160 -14.25 9.63 0.76
C LEU A 160 -15.52 9.96 1.59
N LEU A 161 -15.77 11.23 1.89
CA LEU A 161 -16.97 11.69 2.58
C LEU A 161 -18.23 11.47 1.74
N LYS A 162 -18.16 11.69 0.42
CA LYS A 162 -19.31 11.44 -0.49
C LYS A 162 -19.64 9.95 -0.58
N GLN A 163 -18.64 9.06 -0.55
CA GLN A 163 -18.90 7.62 -0.48
C GLN A 163 -19.72 7.26 0.77
N LYS A 164 -19.45 7.90 1.91
CA LYS A 164 -20.21 7.69 3.13
C LYS A 164 -21.66 8.16 3.02
N GLN A 165 -21.93 9.25 2.30
CA GLN A 165 -23.29 9.81 2.13
C GLN A 165 -24.16 8.94 1.24
N THR A 166 -23.59 8.24 0.28
CA THR A 166 -24.33 7.44 -0.73
C THR A 166 -24.41 5.96 -0.39
N GLN A 167 -23.45 5.44 0.35
CA GLN A 167 -23.35 4.01 0.69
C GLN A 167 -22.72 3.85 2.08
N THR A 168 -23.05 2.76 2.75
CA THR A 168 -22.25 2.31 3.90
C THR A 168 -20.89 1.81 3.39
N TRP A 169 -19.81 2.15 4.09
CA TRP A 169 -18.51 1.53 3.78
C TRP A 169 -18.61 0.02 3.91
N GLU A 170 -18.22 -0.69 2.85
CA GLU A 170 -18.56 -2.09 2.61
C GLU A 170 -18.07 -3.06 3.70
N THR A 171 -17.01 -2.71 4.43
CA THR A 171 -16.44 -3.58 5.46
C THR A 171 -16.02 -2.79 6.71
N PRO A 172 -15.91 -3.44 7.89
CA PRO A 172 -15.33 -2.83 9.09
C PRO A 172 -13.90 -2.31 8.87
N ILE A 173 -13.10 -2.98 8.02
CA ILE A 173 -11.74 -2.57 7.69
C ILE A 173 -11.79 -1.27 6.88
N ALA A 174 -12.61 -1.20 5.83
CA ALA A 174 -12.79 0.04 5.06
C ALA A 174 -13.29 1.20 5.93
N THR A 175 -14.15 0.92 6.92
CA THR A 175 -14.59 1.91 7.90
C THR A 175 -13.43 2.41 8.76
N ALA A 176 -12.61 1.51 9.29
CA ALA A 176 -11.46 1.88 10.11
C ALA A 176 -10.43 2.69 9.30
N ASP A 177 -10.13 2.26 8.08
CA ASP A 177 -9.21 2.96 7.17
C ASP A 177 -9.72 4.37 6.83
N ALA A 178 -11.00 4.50 6.50
CA ALA A 178 -11.59 5.80 6.18
C ALA A 178 -11.58 6.76 7.37
N VAL A 179 -11.92 6.28 8.58
CA VAL A 179 -11.86 7.09 9.81
C VAL A 179 -10.41 7.51 10.09
N TYR A 180 -9.47 6.58 9.99
CA TYR A 180 -8.06 6.89 10.14
C TYR A 180 -7.60 7.99 9.17
N ALA A 181 -7.90 7.85 7.89
CA ALA A 181 -7.50 8.83 6.87
C ALA A 181 -8.10 10.22 7.11
N LEU A 182 -9.34 10.30 7.57
CA LEU A 182 -10.00 11.58 7.88
C LEU A 182 -9.44 12.26 9.14
N MET A 183 -8.89 11.48 10.09
CA MET A 183 -8.36 12.00 11.34
C MET A 183 -6.84 12.28 11.30
N ALA A 184 -6.08 11.52 10.51
CA ALA A 184 -4.61 11.58 10.47
C ALA A 184 -4.06 12.61 9.48
N THR A 185 -4.88 13.14 8.61
CA THR A 185 -4.57 14.15 7.59
C THR A 185 -5.40 15.42 7.85
#